data_a2a6615a7f22df591a5493966a0326fd
#
_entry.id   a2a6615a7f22df591a5493966a0326fd
#
_cell.length_a   1.000
_cell.length_b   1.000
_cell.length_c   1.000
_cell.angle_alpha   90.00
_cell.angle_beta   90.00
_cell.angle_gamma   90.00
#
_symmetry.space_group_name_H-M   'P 1'
#
loop_
_entity.id
_entity.type
_entity.pdbx_description
1 polymer ?
#
loop_
_entity_poly.entity_id
_entity_poly.type
_entity_poly.pdbx_seq_one_letter_code
_entity_poly.pdbx_strand_id
1 'polypeptide(L)'
;MSLSKLAKQIHTEEGPKWWVDLETGLPKDRNPGEMLMLIVSEVAEAMEGVRKNLMDDKLPHRKAEEVELADAVIRIIDYCEGRNLDIAGAVEEKMAYNRNRADHTREARLATNGKKF
;
A
#
# COMPACT_ATOMS: atom_id res chain seq x y z
N MET A 1 -10.70 -9.66 10.58
CA MET A 1 -10.63 -9.99 9.14
C MET A 1 -9.18 -10.26 8.76
N SER A 2 -8.90 -11.34 8.05
CA SER A 2 -7.54 -11.64 7.58
C SER A 2 -7.14 -10.69 6.44
N LEU A 3 -5.84 -10.49 6.26
CA LEU A 3 -5.34 -9.69 5.15
C LEU A 3 -5.75 -10.30 3.80
N SER A 4 -5.70 -11.62 3.68
CA SER A 4 -6.12 -12.35 2.48
C SER A 4 -7.58 -12.05 2.11
N LYS A 5 -8.45 -12.04 3.10
CA LYS A 5 -9.88 -11.77 2.93
C LYS A 5 -10.12 -10.30 2.55
N LEU A 6 -9.43 -9.39 3.23
CA LEU A 6 -9.50 -7.96 2.93
C LEU A 6 -9.00 -7.67 1.50
N ALA A 7 -7.93 -8.35 1.10
CA ALA A 7 -7.37 -8.17 -0.25
C ALA A 7 -8.40 -8.53 -1.34
N LYS A 8 -9.11 -9.63 -1.16
CA LYS A 8 -10.16 -10.04 -2.11
C LYS A 8 -11.32 -9.04 -2.15
N GLN A 9 -11.71 -8.54 -1.00
CA GLN A 9 -12.76 -7.54 -0.90
C GLN A 9 -12.36 -6.24 -1.61
N ILE A 10 -11.14 -5.76 -1.37
CA ILE A 10 -10.63 -4.55 -2.00
C ILE A 10 -10.61 -4.70 -3.53
N HIS A 11 -10.08 -5.81 -4.03
CA HIS A 11 -10.01 -6.02 -5.47
C HIS A 11 -11.41 -6.15 -6.10
N THR A 12 -12.36 -6.77 -5.40
CA THR A 12 -13.73 -6.88 -5.87
C THR A 12 -14.38 -5.51 -6.03
N GLU A 13 -14.14 -4.60 -5.09
CA GLU A 13 -14.74 -3.26 -5.09
C GLU A 13 -13.98 -2.28 -5.98
N GLU A 14 -12.66 -2.30 -5.95
CA GLU A 14 -11.81 -1.32 -6.64
C GLU A 14 -11.32 -1.77 -8.00
N GLY A 15 -11.11 -3.08 -8.19
CA GLY A 15 -10.56 -3.64 -9.43
C GLY A 15 -11.30 -3.22 -10.70
N PRO A 16 -12.63 -3.25 -10.74
CA PRO A 16 -13.36 -2.84 -11.93
C PRO A 16 -13.09 -1.40 -12.38
N LYS A 17 -12.62 -0.54 -11.50
CA LYS A 17 -12.28 0.84 -11.86
C LYS A 17 -10.99 0.93 -12.65
N TRP A 18 -10.05 0.03 -12.44
CA TRP A 18 -8.66 0.17 -12.92
C TRP A 18 -8.21 -0.91 -13.88
N TRP A 19 -8.84 -2.10 -13.83
CA TRP A 19 -8.44 -3.26 -14.62
C TRP A 19 -9.37 -3.58 -15.77
N VAL A 20 -10.35 -2.72 -16.01
CA VAL A 20 -11.36 -2.91 -17.06
C VAL A 20 -11.40 -1.64 -17.90
N ASP A 21 -11.46 -1.81 -19.22
CA ASP A 21 -11.64 -0.69 -20.14
C ASP A 21 -13.04 -0.09 -19.94
N LEU A 22 -13.09 1.22 -19.74
CA LEU A 22 -14.36 1.92 -19.43
C LEU A 22 -15.34 1.89 -20.61
N GLU A 23 -14.85 1.88 -21.85
CA GLU A 23 -15.70 1.91 -23.03
C GLU A 23 -16.21 0.52 -23.41
N THR A 24 -15.37 -0.50 -23.33
CA THR A 24 -15.70 -1.85 -23.80
C THR A 24 -16.14 -2.79 -22.68
N GLY A 25 -15.80 -2.49 -21.42
CA GLY A 25 -16.06 -3.38 -20.29
C GLY A 25 -15.15 -4.60 -20.26
N LEU A 26 -14.16 -4.67 -21.15
CA LEU A 26 -13.25 -5.80 -21.23
C LEU A 26 -12.02 -5.59 -20.34
N PRO A 27 -11.37 -6.69 -19.89
CA PRO A 27 -10.12 -6.59 -19.14
C PRO A 27 -9.07 -5.81 -19.95
N LYS A 28 -8.27 -5.01 -19.25
CA LYS A 28 -7.20 -4.27 -19.89
C LYS A 28 -5.90 -4.45 -19.14
N ASP A 29 -4.80 -4.51 -19.87
CA ASP A 29 -3.47 -4.55 -19.28
C ASP A 29 -3.10 -3.16 -18.77
N ARG A 30 -2.43 -3.14 -17.60
CA ARG A 30 -1.93 -1.92 -17.01
C ARG A 30 -0.41 -1.97 -16.95
N ASN A 31 0.22 -0.84 -17.15
CA ASN A 31 1.68 -0.71 -16.98
C ASN A 31 2.03 -0.78 -15.49
N PRO A 32 2.84 -1.76 -15.05
CA PRO A 32 3.18 -1.90 -13.64
C PRO A 32 3.87 -0.66 -13.05
N GLY A 33 4.78 -0.05 -13.82
CA GLY A 33 5.50 1.14 -13.36
C GLY A 33 4.56 2.30 -13.10
N GLU A 34 3.58 2.51 -13.98
CA GLU A 34 2.56 3.55 -13.79
C GLU A 34 1.75 3.30 -12.53
N MET A 35 1.28 2.07 -12.33
CA MET A 35 0.49 1.72 -11.15
C MET A 35 1.28 1.88 -9.86
N LEU A 36 2.55 1.49 -9.86
CA LEU A 36 3.42 1.67 -8.69
C LEU A 36 3.65 3.15 -8.38
N MET A 37 3.80 3.98 -9.40
CA MET A 37 3.94 5.43 -9.18
C MET A 37 2.65 6.06 -8.67
N LEU A 38 1.49 5.54 -9.04
CA LEU A 38 0.22 6.01 -8.47
C LEU A 38 0.13 5.71 -6.96
N ILE A 39 0.72 4.60 -6.52
CA ILE A 39 0.85 4.31 -5.09
C ILE A 39 1.74 5.36 -4.42
N VAL A 40 2.88 5.67 -5.03
CA VAL A 40 3.80 6.70 -4.53
C VAL A 40 3.10 8.06 -4.45
N SER A 41 2.24 8.39 -5.42
CA SER A 41 1.51 9.65 -5.41
C SER A 41 0.59 9.78 -4.18
N GLU A 42 -0.03 8.70 -3.73
CA GLU A 42 -0.87 8.74 -2.52
C GLU A 42 -0.03 8.99 -1.26
N VAL A 43 1.17 8.42 -1.20
CA VAL A 43 2.11 8.67 -0.09
C VAL A 43 2.55 10.13 -0.11
N ALA A 44 2.80 10.69 -1.29
CA ALA A 44 3.14 12.12 -1.43
C ALA A 44 2.00 13.02 -0.95
N GLU A 45 0.74 12.66 -1.24
CA GLU A 45 -0.42 13.39 -0.76
C GLU A 45 -0.53 13.34 0.77
N ALA A 46 -0.20 12.19 1.37
CA ALA A 46 -0.14 12.06 2.82
C ALA A 46 0.88 13.04 3.41
N MET A 47 2.05 13.15 2.78
CA MET A 47 3.08 14.10 3.20
C MET A 47 2.57 15.55 3.16
N GLU A 48 1.86 15.92 2.09
CA GLU A 48 1.28 17.26 1.99
C GLU A 48 0.25 17.51 3.10
N GLY A 49 -0.54 16.49 3.44
CA GLY A 49 -1.48 16.57 4.55
C GLY A 49 -0.80 16.89 5.88
N VAL A 50 0.36 16.28 6.12
CA VAL A 50 1.18 16.56 7.32
C VAL A 50 1.76 17.97 7.26
N ARG A 51 2.38 18.34 6.13
CA ARG A 51 3.02 19.64 5.98
C ARG A 51 2.08 20.81 6.21
N LYS A 52 0.82 20.65 5.81
CA LYS A 52 -0.21 21.70 5.89
C LYS A 52 -1.20 21.47 7.05
N ASN A 53 -1.01 20.42 7.83
CA ASN A 53 -1.88 20.06 8.95
C ASN A 53 -3.35 20.01 8.53
N LEU A 54 -3.63 19.24 7.46
CA LEU A 54 -4.96 19.18 6.86
C LEU A 54 -5.80 18.02 7.38
N MET A 55 -7.10 18.25 7.45
CA MET A 55 -8.09 17.19 7.54
C MET A 55 -8.53 16.82 6.12
N ASP A 56 -9.06 15.60 5.95
CA ASP A 56 -9.54 15.17 4.64
C ASP A 56 -10.79 15.95 4.24
N ASP A 57 -10.90 16.31 2.96
CA ASP A 57 -12.03 17.08 2.46
C ASP A 57 -13.33 16.27 2.32
N LYS A 58 -13.21 14.97 2.09
CA LYS A 58 -14.35 14.05 1.95
C LYS A 58 -14.76 13.38 3.28
N LEU A 59 -13.79 13.13 4.14
CA LEU A 59 -13.96 12.53 5.46
C LEU A 59 -13.38 13.48 6.50
N PRO A 60 -14.06 14.59 6.78
CA PRO A 60 -13.46 15.69 7.55
C PRO A 60 -13.16 15.36 9.03
N HIS A 61 -13.62 14.22 9.52
CA HIS A 61 -13.29 13.74 10.87
C HIS A 61 -11.95 12.96 10.88
N ARG A 62 -11.37 12.74 9.70
CA ARG A 62 -10.08 12.05 9.55
C ARG A 62 -9.01 13.04 9.10
N LYS A 63 -7.80 12.82 9.57
CA LYS A 63 -6.63 13.55 9.03
C LYS A 63 -6.41 13.16 7.57
N ALA A 64 -6.02 14.12 6.75
CA ALA A 64 -5.68 13.84 5.35
C ALA A 64 -4.61 12.75 5.25
N GLU A 65 -3.63 12.77 6.14
CA GLU A 65 -2.60 11.72 6.25
C GLU A 65 -3.20 10.32 6.35
N GLU A 66 -4.21 10.13 7.21
CA GLU A 66 -4.86 8.83 7.38
C GLU A 66 -5.54 8.34 6.11
N VAL A 67 -6.28 9.24 5.46
CA VAL A 67 -7.07 8.89 4.26
C VAL A 67 -6.15 8.59 3.07
N GLU A 68 -5.13 9.40 2.88
CA GLU A 68 -4.20 9.17 1.77
C GLU A 68 -3.35 7.91 1.95
N LEU A 69 -2.98 7.59 3.18
CA LEU A 69 -2.31 6.31 3.45
C LEU A 69 -3.25 5.13 3.26
N ALA A 70 -4.53 5.29 3.60
CA ALA A 70 -5.53 4.27 3.28
C ALA A 70 -5.64 4.05 1.77
N ASP A 71 -5.65 5.13 0.99
CA ASP A 71 -5.67 5.03 -0.47
C ASP A 71 -4.42 4.32 -1.00
N ALA A 72 -3.25 4.60 -0.42
CA ALA A 72 -2.03 3.89 -0.79
C ALA A 72 -2.15 2.38 -0.52
N VAL A 73 -2.66 2.00 0.64
CA VAL A 73 -2.87 0.59 1.01
C VAL A 73 -3.86 -0.08 0.04
N ILE A 74 -4.97 0.58 -0.26
CA ILE A 74 -5.97 0.09 -1.20
C ILE A 74 -5.35 -0.14 -2.57
N ARG A 75 -4.57 0.81 -3.08
CA ARG A 75 -3.89 0.67 -4.37
C ARG A 75 -2.85 -0.45 -4.38
N ILE A 76 -2.08 -0.59 -3.31
CA ILE A 76 -1.08 -1.68 -3.18
C ILE A 76 -1.78 -3.03 -3.27
N ILE A 77 -2.83 -3.21 -2.50
CA ILE A 77 -3.55 -4.49 -2.40
C ILE A 77 -4.25 -4.80 -3.73
N ASP A 78 -4.94 -3.84 -4.31
CA ASP A 78 -5.60 -4.02 -5.61
C ASP A 78 -4.58 -4.36 -6.71
N TYR A 79 -3.44 -3.67 -6.72
CA TYR A 79 -2.34 -3.95 -7.65
C TYR A 79 -1.88 -5.41 -7.54
N CYS A 80 -1.68 -5.88 -6.32
CA CYS A 80 -1.23 -7.25 -6.08
C CYS A 80 -2.28 -8.27 -6.54
N GLU A 81 -3.53 -8.06 -6.18
CA GLU A 81 -4.60 -8.95 -6.59
C GLU A 81 -4.76 -8.97 -8.13
N GLY A 82 -4.70 -7.80 -8.77
CA GLY A 82 -4.82 -7.70 -10.23
C GLY A 82 -3.68 -8.37 -10.97
N ARG A 83 -2.52 -8.52 -10.34
CA ARG A 83 -1.35 -9.19 -10.93
C ARG A 83 -1.15 -10.61 -10.40
N ASN A 84 -2.10 -11.12 -9.64
CA ASN A 84 -2.02 -12.46 -9.03
C ASN A 84 -0.79 -12.64 -8.12
N LEU A 85 -0.44 -11.58 -7.38
CA LEU A 85 0.62 -11.63 -6.38
C LEU A 85 0.02 -11.92 -5.01
N ASP A 86 0.66 -12.79 -4.24
CA ASP A 86 0.20 -13.15 -2.90
C ASP A 86 0.75 -12.18 -1.86
N ILE A 87 0.12 -11.02 -1.74
CA ILE A 87 0.57 -9.99 -0.79
C ILE A 87 0.44 -10.45 0.67
N ALA A 88 -0.63 -11.17 1.01
CA ALA A 88 -0.83 -11.63 2.38
C ALA A 88 0.26 -12.62 2.81
N GLY A 89 0.56 -13.60 1.97
CA GLY A 89 1.62 -14.56 2.24
C GLY A 89 2.99 -13.89 2.30
N ALA A 90 3.25 -12.96 1.37
CA ALA A 90 4.52 -12.23 1.36
C ALA A 90 4.72 -11.41 2.63
N VAL A 91 3.67 -10.76 3.13
CA VAL A 91 3.74 -10.00 4.39
C VAL A 91 4.05 -10.91 5.56
N GLU A 92 3.36 -12.06 5.67
CA GLU A 92 3.59 -13.02 6.75
C GLU A 92 5.03 -13.56 6.74
N GLU A 93 5.50 -13.99 5.58
CA GLU A 93 6.84 -14.53 5.44
C GLU A 93 7.91 -13.47 5.72
N LYS A 94 7.68 -12.26 5.24
CA LYS A 94 8.63 -11.17 5.46
C LYS A 94 8.69 -10.76 6.93
N MET A 95 7.57 -10.73 7.61
CA MET A 95 7.54 -10.45 9.06
C MET A 95 8.29 -11.53 9.84
N ALA A 96 8.10 -12.80 9.48
CA ALA A 96 8.81 -13.90 10.12
C ALA A 96 10.33 -13.78 9.89
N TYR A 97 10.73 -13.48 8.67
CA TYR A 97 12.13 -13.26 8.33
C TYR A 97 12.71 -12.10 9.15
N ASN A 98 11.99 -10.99 9.23
CA ASN A 98 12.46 -9.79 9.95
C ASN A 98 12.65 -10.04 11.46
N ARG A 99 11.82 -10.88 12.06
CA ARG A 99 11.97 -11.24 13.49
C ARG A 99 13.32 -11.88 13.78
N ASN A 100 13.90 -12.56 12.80
CA ASN A 100 15.16 -13.31 12.94
C ASN A 100 16.36 -12.62 12.30
N ARG A 101 16.21 -11.39 11.80
CA ARG A 101 17.31 -10.66 11.17
C ARG A 101 18.23 -10.06 12.23
N ALA A 102 19.49 -10.44 12.19
CA ALA A 102 20.51 -9.96 13.13
C ALA A 102 20.72 -8.44 13.04
N ASP A 103 20.67 -7.87 11.82
CA ASP A 103 20.89 -6.44 11.61
C ASP A 103 19.72 -5.55 12.06
N HIS A 104 18.56 -6.14 12.38
CA HIS A 104 17.40 -5.42 12.91
C HIS A 104 17.31 -5.43 14.43
N THR A 105 18.19 -6.17 15.13
CA THR A 105 18.21 -6.18 16.59
C THR A 105 18.64 -4.81 17.12
N ARG A 106 18.23 -4.51 18.34
CA ARG A 106 18.64 -3.26 19.00
C ARG A 106 20.17 -3.17 19.09
N GLU A 107 20.82 -4.28 19.42
CA GLU A 107 22.28 -4.33 19.53
C GLU A 107 22.96 -4.01 18.21
N ALA A 108 22.52 -4.63 17.13
CA ALA A 108 23.08 -4.39 15.80
C ALA A 108 22.84 -2.93 15.35
N ARG A 109 21.66 -2.38 15.62
CA ARG A 109 21.31 -1.01 15.24
C ARG A 109 22.09 0.03 16.03
N LEU A 110 22.43 -0.26 17.27
CA LEU A 110 23.22 0.63 18.12
C LEU A 110 24.72 0.53 17.82
N ALA A 111 25.17 -0.49 17.09
CA ALA A 111 26.55 -0.64 16.70
C ALA A 111 26.97 0.49 15.77
N THR A 112 28.29 0.69 15.63
CA THR A 112 28.90 1.81 14.89
C THR A 112 28.37 1.95 13.47
N ASN A 113 28.14 0.92 12.72
CA ASN A 113 27.61 0.97 11.36
C ASN A 113 26.20 0.39 11.26
N GLY A 114 25.46 0.39 12.38
CA GLY A 114 24.12 -0.15 12.42
C GLY A 114 23.08 0.75 11.76
N LYS A 115 22.01 0.13 11.28
CA LYS A 115 20.89 0.86 10.65
C LYS A 115 20.16 1.71 11.70
N LYS A 116 20.04 3.00 11.42
CA LYS A 116 19.33 3.95 12.31
C LYS A 116 17.87 4.11 11.92
N PHE A 117 17.54 3.82 10.67
CA PHE A 117 16.17 3.83 10.16
C PHE A 117 16.01 2.97 8.91
#